data_96118e8d8b40e767ec9679fea12d3462
#
_entry.id   96118e8d8b40e767ec9679fea12d3462
#
_cell.length_a   1.000
_cell.length_b   1.000
_cell.length_c   1.000
_cell.angle_alpha   90.00
_cell.angle_beta   90.00
_cell.angle_gamma   90.00
#
_symmetry.space_group_name_H-M   'P 1'
#
loop_
_entity.id
_entity.type
_entity.pdbx_description
1 polymer ?
#
loop_
_entity_poly.entity_id
_entity_poly.type
_entity_poly.pdbx_seq_one_letter_code
_entity_poly.pdbx_strand_id
1 'polypeptide(L)'
;REDFAEIAGDYYVPTKYDPNLRIDDLNCIYKAYIPCSTKDEDMVFATGALNEVPHVRYDSDTIFVEPMDKQRGIKRMMNLLDAPYEDVVVFGDGFNDVSMFIPEWTSIAMGNARQVLKERANFVTTNCDDDGIMNACKHYGWIRG
;
A
#
# COMPACT_ATOMS: atom_id res chain seq x y z
N ARG A 1 23.17 9.19 4.87
CA ARG A 1 22.48 8.93 6.16
C ARG A 1 21.61 10.09 6.58
N GLU A 2 22.13 11.32 6.46
CA GLU A 2 21.37 12.54 6.73
C GLU A 2 20.27 12.75 5.71
N ASP A 3 20.55 12.54 4.43
CA ASP A 3 19.59 12.68 3.33
C ASP A 3 18.37 11.74 3.47
N PHE A 4 18.58 10.52 3.97
CA PHE A 4 17.47 9.58 4.16
C PHE A 4 16.57 9.97 5.32
N ALA A 5 17.14 10.46 6.43
CA ALA A 5 16.35 10.92 7.58
C ALA A 5 15.53 12.18 7.23
N GLU A 6 16.08 13.07 6.39
CA GLU A 6 15.39 14.25 5.90
C GLU A 6 14.21 13.89 4.99
N ILE A 7 14.40 12.92 4.08
CA ILE A 7 13.34 12.42 3.18
C ILE A 7 12.27 11.64 3.94
N ALA A 8 12.67 10.83 4.94
CA ALA A 8 11.74 10.00 5.70
C ALA A 8 10.90 10.79 6.71
N GLY A 9 11.40 11.96 7.18
CA GLY A 9 10.69 12.83 8.12
C GLY A 9 10.14 12.06 9.32
N ASP A 10 8.85 12.26 9.63
CA ASP A 10 8.14 11.60 10.74
C ASP A 10 7.98 10.08 10.59
N TYR A 11 8.21 9.55 9.39
CA TYR A 11 8.20 8.11 9.11
C TYR A 11 9.56 7.44 9.31
N TYR A 12 10.50 8.13 9.96
CA TYR A 12 11.82 7.57 10.23
C TYR A 12 11.71 6.29 11.06
N VAL A 13 12.12 5.19 10.46
CA VAL A 13 12.31 3.91 11.15
C VAL A 13 13.80 3.71 11.44
N PRO A 14 14.17 3.00 12.52
CA PRO A 14 15.56 2.69 12.80
C PRO A 14 16.23 2.05 11.58
N THR A 15 17.21 2.75 11.01
CA THR A 15 17.89 2.33 9.80
C THR A 15 19.34 1.96 10.10
N LYS A 16 19.78 0.86 9.49
CA LYS A 16 21.19 0.49 9.47
C LYS A 16 21.77 0.89 8.12
N TYR A 17 22.76 1.78 8.14
CA TYR A 17 23.57 2.07 6.97
C TYR A 17 24.64 1.00 6.81
N ASP A 18 24.68 0.33 5.68
CA ASP A 18 25.69 -0.66 5.33
C ASP A 18 26.18 -0.43 3.90
N PRO A 19 27.32 0.24 3.71
CA PRO A 19 27.84 0.56 2.38
C PRO A 19 28.33 -0.67 1.62
N ASN A 20 28.48 -1.82 2.29
CA ASN A 20 28.93 -3.08 1.69
C ASN A 20 27.76 -4.04 1.42
N LEU A 21 26.55 -3.66 1.78
CA LEU A 21 25.37 -4.49 1.54
C LEU A 21 25.21 -4.79 0.05
N ARG A 22 25.15 -6.06 -0.27
CA ARG A 22 24.81 -6.54 -1.61
C ARG A 22 23.38 -7.06 -1.59
N ILE A 23 22.64 -6.77 -2.66
CA ILE A 23 21.25 -7.25 -2.80
C ILE A 23 21.21 -8.79 -2.75
N ASP A 24 22.23 -9.45 -3.31
CA ASP A 24 22.34 -10.91 -3.34
C ASP A 24 22.49 -11.55 -1.94
N ASP A 25 22.88 -10.76 -0.94
CA ASP A 25 23.04 -11.24 0.45
C ASP A 25 21.71 -11.15 1.24
N LEU A 26 20.65 -10.59 0.64
CA LEU A 26 19.35 -10.45 1.28
C LEU A 26 18.45 -11.65 1.00
N ASN A 27 17.94 -12.27 2.04
CA ASN A 27 16.99 -13.38 1.92
C ASN A 27 15.62 -12.93 1.37
N CYS A 28 15.25 -11.68 1.60
CA CYS A 28 13.99 -11.10 1.17
C CYS A 28 14.07 -9.57 1.12
N ILE A 29 13.49 -8.98 0.09
CA ILE A 29 13.28 -7.53 -0.02
C ILE A 29 11.77 -7.31 -0.03
N TYR A 30 11.24 -6.68 1.01
CA TYR A 30 9.81 -6.38 1.10
C TYR A 30 9.44 -5.10 0.36
N LYS A 31 10.34 -4.13 0.36
CA LYS A 31 10.13 -2.82 -0.24
C LYS A 31 11.48 -2.14 -0.50
N ALA A 32 11.59 -1.44 -1.61
CA ALA A 32 12.73 -0.57 -1.88
C ALA A 32 12.27 0.85 -2.17
N TYR A 33 13.10 1.80 -1.80
CA TYR A 33 12.89 3.23 -2.03
C TYR A 33 14.02 3.73 -2.93
N ILE A 34 13.66 4.33 -4.05
CA ILE A 34 14.60 4.92 -5.00
C ILE A 34 14.35 6.43 -4.98
N PRO A 35 15.19 7.21 -4.27
CA PRO A 35 15.14 8.66 -4.35
C PRO A 35 15.37 9.09 -5.80
N CYS A 36 14.38 9.72 -6.40
CA CYS A 36 14.40 10.08 -7.81
C CYS A 36 13.39 11.19 -8.05
N SER A 37 13.89 12.37 -8.43
CA SER A 37 12.99 13.45 -8.83
C SER A 37 12.27 13.11 -10.13
N THR A 38 11.15 13.76 -10.40
CA THR A 38 10.44 13.61 -11.67
C THR A 38 11.29 14.01 -12.89
N LYS A 39 12.31 14.85 -12.70
CA LYS A 39 13.23 15.26 -13.76
C LYS A 39 14.23 14.18 -14.13
N ASP A 40 14.55 13.29 -13.19
CA ASP A 40 15.54 12.23 -13.35
C ASP A 40 14.89 10.87 -13.64
N GLU A 41 13.57 10.82 -13.67
CA GLU A 41 12.78 9.60 -13.83
C GLU A 41 13.09 8.86 -15.13
N ASP A 42 13.21 9.60 -16.23
CA ASP A 42 13.56 9.02 -17.53
C ASP A 42 14.92 8.30 -17.51
N MET A 43 15.87 8.80 -16.72
CA MET A 43 17.18 8.18 -16.59
C MET A 43 17.08 6.84 -15.82
N VAL A 44 16.24 6.77 -14.80
CA VAL A 44 16.00 5.53 -14.05
C VAL A 44 15.30 4.51 -14.95
N PHE A 45 14.27 4.90 -15.66
CA PHE A 45 13.54 4.00 -16.57
C PHE A 45 14.39 3.55 -17.76
N ALA A 46 15.28 4.40 -18.27
CA ALA A 46 16.19 4.05 -19.37
C ALA A 46 17.15 2.91 -18.99
N THR A 47 17.39 2.66 -17.69
CA THR A 47 18.19 1.50 -17.25
C THR A 47 17.50 0.16 -17.50
N GLY A 48 16.19 0.14 -17.68
CA GLY A 48 15.39 -1.07 -17.78
C GLY A 48 15.21 -1.84 -16.46
N ALA A 49 15.81 -1.37 -15.36
CA ALA A 49 15.81 -2.07 -14.07
C ALA A 49 14.40 -2.25 -13.46
N LEU A 50 13.46 -1.39 -13.83
CA LEU A 50 12.08 -1.42 -13.32
C LEU A 50 11.06 -2.04 -14.28
N ASN A 51 11.48 -2.51 -15.47
CA ASN A 51 10.54 -2.98 -16.50
C ASN A 51 9.65 -4.15 -16.04
N GLU A 52 10.17 -5.03 -15.20
CA GLU A 52 9.44 -6.21 -14.71
C GLU A 52 9.19 -6.17 -13.20
N VAL A 53 9.47 -5.03 -12.57
CA VAL A 53 9.35 -4.89 -11.12
C VAL A 53 8.17 -3.97 -10.80
N PRO A 54 7.19 -4.42 -10.00
CA PRO A 54 6.09 -3.57 -9.57
C PRO A 54 6.62 -2.35 -8.83
N HIS A 55 6.28 -1.18 -9.34
CA HIS A 55 6.70 0.09 -8.75
C HIS A 55 5.61 1.14 -8.87
N VAL A 56 5.66 2.14 -8.03
CA VAL A 56 4.72 3.26 -8.01
C VAL A 56 5.44 4.53 -7.54
N ARG A 57 5.05 5.65 -8.09
CA ARG A 57 5.35 6.97 -7.54
C ARG A 57 4.08 7.52 -6.90
N TYR A 58 4.15 7.88 -5.65
CA TYR A 58 3.11 8.67 -4.97
C TYR A 58 3.36 10.17 -5.23
N ASP A 59 3.13 11.00 -4.24
CA ASP A 59 3.29 12.46 -4.37
C ASP A 59 4.68 12.96 -3.91
N SER A 60 5.72 12.12 -4.04
CA SER A 60 7.07 12.40 -3.54
C SER A 60 8.14 12.24 -4.64
N ASP A 61 9.32 12.76 -4.38
CA ASP A 61 10.51 12.54 -5.19
C ASP A 61 11.13 11.14 -4.96
N THR A 62 10.27 10.12 -4.85
CA THR A 62 10.69 8.75 -4.59
C THR A 62 9.86 7.76 -5.40
N ILE A 63 10.52 6.82 -6.05
CA ILE A 63 9.89 5.64 -6.64
C ILE A 63 9.90 4.53 -5.58
N PHE A 64 8.74 3.94 -5.34
CA PHE A 64 8.58 2.82 -4.43
C PHE A 64 8.50 1.53 -5.23
N VAL A 65 9.37 0.60 -4.92
CA VAL A 65 9.32 -0.77 -5.44
C VAL A 65 8.65 -1.63 -4.37
N GLU A 66 7.43 -2.04 -4.64
CA GLU A 66 6.64 -2.83 -3.69
C GLU A 66 5.60 -3.70 -4.42
N PRO A 67 5.18 -4.83 -3.82
CA PRO A 67 4.08 -5.61 -4.38
C PRO A 67 2.78 -4.78 -4.43
N MET A 68 2.22 -4.62 -5.62
CA MET A 68 0.98 -3.85 -5.84
C MET A 68 -0.28 -4.70 -5.75
N ASP A 69 -0.14 -6.03 -5.81
CA ASP A 69 -1.27 -6.96 -5.83
C ASP A 69 -1.65 -7.42 -4.42
N LYS A 70 -2.33 -6.54 -3.68
CA LYS A 70 -2.86 -6.84 -2.35
C LYS A 70 -3.95 -7.93 -2.40
N GLN A 71 -4.73 -7.99 -3.50
CA GLN A 71 -5.75 -9.00 -3.71
C GLN A 71 -5.15 -10.42 -3.66
N ARG A 72 -4.03 -10.64 -4.35
CA ARG A 72 -3.34 -11.93 -4.36
C ARG A 72 -2.88 -12.36 -2.96
N GLY A 73 -2.37 -11.38 -2.19
CA GLY A 73 -1.96 -11.62 -0.80
C GLY A 73 -3.12 -12.07 0.08
N ILE A 74 -4.26 -11.40 -0.02
CA ILE A 74 -5.49 -11.74 0.72
C ILE A 74 -6.00 -13.12 0.29
N LYS A 75 -6.14 -13.40 -0.99
CA LYS A 75 -6.58 -14.71 -1.50
C LYS A 75 -5.68 -15.84 -0.99
N ARG A 76 -4.36 -15.63 -0.97
CA ARG A 76 -3.43 -16.61 -0.41
C ARG A 76 -3.66 -16.85 1.08
N MET A 77 -3.90 -15.77 1.84
CA MET A 77 -4.19 -15.87 3.28
C MET A 77 -5.49 -16.64 3.55
N MET A 78 -6.58 -16.31 2.83
CA MET A 78 -7.86 -17.00 2.97
C MET A 78 -7.75 -18.49 2.67
N ASN A 79 -7.01 -18.86 1.62
CA ASN A 79 -6.76 -20.27 1.30
C ASN A 79 -5.94 -20.99 2.38
N LEU A 80 -4.96 -20.32 3.01
CA LEU A 80 -4.18 -20.90 4.11
C LEU A 80 -4.98 -21.09 5.38
N LEU A 81 -5.98 -20.22 5.61
CA LEU A 81 -6.86 -20.26 6.76
C LEU A 81 -8.09 -21.15 6.54
N ASP A 82 -8.28 -21.67 5.32
CA ASP A 82 -9.50 -22.37 4.90
C ASP A 82 -10.76 -21.55 5.20
N ALA A 83 -10.67 -20.24 4.95
CA ALA A 83 -11.73 -19.28 5.26
C ALA A 83 -12.45 -18.82 3.96
N PRO A 84 -13.76 -18.60 4.01
CA PRO A 84 -14.53 -18.20 2.85
C PRO A 84 -14.24 -16.75 2.45
N TYR A 85 -14.27 -16.47 1.13
CA TYR A 85 -14.00 -15.13 0.62
C TYR A 85 -15.05 -14.09 0.98
N GLU A 86 -16.28 -14.50 1.23
CA GLU A 86 -17.35 -13.64 1.73
C GLU A 86 -17.10 -13.01 3.10
N ASP A 87 -16.20 -13.60 3.88
CA ASP A 87 -15.79 -13.05 5.18
C ASP A 87 -14.70 -11.95 5.05
N VAL A 88 -14.20 -11.70 3.84
CA VAL A 88 -13.18 -10.68 3.63
C VAL A 88 -13.80 -9.28 3.68
N VAL A 89 -13.25 -8.47 4.56
CA VAL A 89 -13.52 -7.03 4.64
C VAL A 89 -12.23 -6.27 4.36
N VAL A 90 -12.30 -5.32 3.46
CA VAL A 90 -11.16 -4.48 3.10
C VAL A 90 -11.47 -3.00 3.29
N PHE A 91 -10.48 -2.28 3.78
CA PHE A 91 -10.48 -0.83 3.86
C PHE A 91 -9.41 -0.28 2.92
N GLY A 92 -9.68 0.84 2.27
CA GLY A 92 -8.71 1.46 1.38
C GLY A 92 -8.92 2.95 1.17
N ASP A 93 -7.83 3.63 0.83
CA ASP A 93 -7.84 5.06 0.53
C ASP A 93 -6.99 5.42 -0.70
N GLY A 94 -5.99 4.62 -1.05
CA GLY A 94 -5.00 4.87 -2.09
C GLY A 94 -5.17 4.02 -3.36
N PHE A 95 -4.45 4.37 -4.41
CA PHE A 95 -4.47 3.62 -5.68
C PHE A 95 -3.99 2.18 -5.54
N ASN A 96 -3.08 1.91 -4.59
CA ASN A 96 -2.58 0.57 -4.30
C ASN A 96 -3.63 -0.35 -3.66
N ASP A 97 -4.78 0.20 -3.24
CA ASP A 97 -5.89 -0.55 -2.66
C ASP A 97 -6.94 -0.96 -3.70
N VAL A 98 -6.89 -0.38 -4.90
CA VAL A 98 -7.90 -0.63 -5.95
C VAL A 98 -8.05 -2.11 -6.28
N SER A 99 -6.95 -2.88 -6.23
CA SER A 99 -6.97 -4.33 -6.48
C SER A 99 -7.78 -5.14 -5.44
N MET A 100 -8.04 -4.57 -4.26
CA MET A 100 -8.83 -5.21 -3.21
C MET A 100 -10.33 -4.92 -3.31
N PHE A 101 -10.73 -3.93 -4.11
CA PHE A 101 -12.13 -3.52 -4.25
C PHE A 101 -12.80 -4.33 -5.36
N ILE A 102 -13.12 -5.57 -5.04
CA ILE A 102 -13.75 -6.55 -5.93
C ILE A 102 -15.13 -6.95 -5.40
N PRO A 103 -16.06 -7.39 -6.26
CA PRO A 103 -17.44 -7.68 -5.88
C PRO A 103 -17.61 -8.79 -4.84
N GLU A 104 -16.64 -9.69 -4.72
CA GLU A 104 -16.69 -10.84 -3.82
C GLU A 104 -16.41 -10.47 -2.36
N TRP A 105 -15.93 -9.27 -2.09
CA TRP A 105 -15.54 -8.81 -0.76
C TRP A 105 -16.36 -7.62 -0.29
N THR A 106 -16.47 -7.46 1.02
CA THR A 106 -16.99 -6.21 1.57
C THR A 106 -15.90 -5.14 1.52
N SER A 107 -16.04 -4.15 0.64
CA SER A 107 -15.09 -3.07 0.44
C SER A 107 -15.58 -1.75 1.02
N ILE A 108 -14.73 -1.11 1.82
CA ILE A 108 -15.03 0.14 2.53
C ILE A 108 -13.99 1.18 2.14
N ALA A 109 -14.44 2.24 1.47
CA ALA A 109 -13.58 3.38 1.17
C ALA A 109 -13.55 4.36 2.35
N MET A 110 -12.36 4.80 2.71
CA MET A 110 -12.19 5.87 3.69
C MET A 110 -12.74 7.19 3.14
N GLY A 111 -13.19 8.09 4.00
CA GLY A 111 -13.71 9.39 3.61
C GLY A 111 -12.72 10.23 2.79
N ASN A 112 -11.42 10.12 3.11
CA ASN A 112 -10.31 10.72 2.37
C ASN A 112 -9.85 9.89 1.15
N ALA A 113 -10.52 8.77 0.82
CA ALA A 113 -10.13 7.89 -0.28
C ALA A 113 -10.22 8.57 -1.64
N ARG A 114 -9.43 8.06 -2.58
CA ARG A 114 -9.51 8.41 -4.00
C ARG A 114 -10.89 8.08 -4.56
N GLN A 115 -11.38 8.90 -5.48
CA GLN A 115 -12.74 8.78 -6.04
C GLN A 115 -13.02 7.40 -6.64
N VAL A 116 -12.02 6.79 -7.30
CA VAL A 116 -12.14 5.46 -7.89
C VAL A 116 -12.47 4.36 -6.88
N LEU A 117 -11.99 4.48 -5.62
CA LEU A 117 -12.35 3.54 -4.56
C LEU A 117 -13.77 3.81 -4.05
N LYS A 118 -14.14 5.08 -3.86
CA LYS A 118 -15.49 5.44 -3.41
C LYS A 118 -16.57 4.94 -4.37
N GLU A 119 -16.30 4.95 -5.67
CA GLU A 119 -17.21 4.45 -6.71
C GLU A 119 -17.35 2.92 -6.72
N ARG A 120 -16.34 2.21 -6.21
CA ARG A 120 -16.32 0.73 -6.16
C ARG A 120 -16.72 0.16 -4.81
N ALA A 121 -16.70 0.99 -3.77
CA ALA A 121 -16.94 0.55 -2.41
C ALA A 121 -18.40 0.18 -2.16
N ASN A 122 -18.61 -0.83 -1.31
CA ASN A 122 -19.94 -1.11 -0.75
C ASN A 122 -20.37 -0.01 0.22
N PHE A 123 -19.41 0.63 0.89
CA PHE A 123 -19.66 1.71 1.84
C PHE A 123 -18.52 2.72 1.84
N VAL A 124 -18.85 4.00 1.98
CA VAL A 124 -17.88 5.08 2.20
C VAL A 124 -18.05 5.56 3.63
N THR A 125 -16.99 5.39 4.43
CA THR A 125 -16.96 5.82 5.82
C THR A 125 -16.41 7.25 5.97
N THR A 126 -16.20 7.71 7.21
CA THR A 126 -15.55 8.99 7.50
C THR A 126 -14.03 8.92 7.23
N ASN A 127 -13.33 10.06 7.35
CA ASN A 127 -11.88 10.13 7.12
C ASN A 127 -11.10 9.27 8.12
N CYS A 128 -9.85 8.99 7.80
CA CYS A 128 -8.96 8.20 8.67
C CYS A 128 -8.67 8.89 10.02
N ASP A 129 -8.66 10.22 10.05
CA ASP A 129 -8.50 11.06 11.23
C ASP A 129 -9.83 11.36 11.97
N ASP A 130 -10.95 10.81 11.49
CA ASP A 130 -12.29 10.95 12.05
C ASP A 130 -12.91 9.55 12.33
N ASP A 131 -12.12 8.69 12.95
CA ASP A 131 -12.49 7.34 13.37
C ASP A 131 -13.14 6.47 12.27
N GLY A 132 -12.79 6.66 11.00
CA GLY A 132 -13.46 6.05 9.86
C GLY A 132 -13.58 4.53 9.94
N ILE A 133 -12.53 3.80 10.35
CA ILE A 133 -12.59 2.35 10.51
C ILE A 133 -13.60 1.98 11.62
N MET A 134 -13.53 2.66 12.76
CA MET A 134 -14.44 2.40 13.87
C MET A 134 -15.88 2.67 13.48
N ASN A 135 -16.13 3.77 12.78
CA ASN A 135 -17.47 4.16 12.31
C ASN A 135 -18.05 3.14 11.33
N ALA A 136 -17.23 2.61 10.41
CA ALA A 136 -17.65 1.52 9.54
C ALA A 136 -17.97 0.23 10.32
N CYS A 137 -17.11 -0.15 11.28
CA CYS A 137 -17.37 -1.33 12.13
C CYS A 137 -18.67 -1.20 12.92
N LYS A 138 -19.00 0.00 13.39
CA LYS A 138 -20.29 0.28 14.05
C LYS A 138 -21.46 0.19 13.07
N HIS A 139 -21.31 0.77 11.88
CA HIS A 139 -22.31 0.73 10.81
C HIS A 139 -22.72 -0.72 10.47
N TYR A 140 -21.74 -1.60 10.35
CA TYR A 140 -21.99 -3.02 10.08
C TYR A 140 -22.34 -3.87 11.32
N GLY A 141 -22.31 -3.28 12.51
CA GLY A 141 -22.62 -3.98 13.77
C GLY A 141 -21.54 -4.98 14.21
N TRP A 142 -20.33 -4.89 13.69
CA TRP A 142 -19.22 -5.76 14.07
C TRP A 142 -18.65 -5.42 15.45
N ILE A 143 -18.85 -4.20 15.90
CA ILE A 143 -18.50 -3.76 17.26
C ILE A 143 -19.69 -3.05 17.90
N ARG A 144 -19.80 -3.20 19.22
CA ARG A 144 -20.78 -2.44 20.00
C ARG A 144 -20.31 -1.02 20.20
N GLY A 145 -21.21 -0.05 20.07
CA GLY A 145 -20.94 1.35 20.32
C GLY A 145 -20.87 1.69 21.79
#